data_2c9d13f5682c39e234b79b9206a0a626
#
_entry.id   2c9d13f5682c39e234b79b9206a0a626
#
_cell.length_a   1.000
_cell.length_b   1.000
_cell.length_c   1.000
_cell.angle_alpha   90.00
_cell.angle_beta   90.00
_cell.angle_gamma   90.00
#
_symmetry.space_group_name_H-M   'P 1'
#
loop_
_entity.id
_entity.type
_entity.pdbx_description
1 polymer ?
#
loop_
_entity_poly.entity_id
_entity_poly.type
_entity_poly.pdbx_seq_one_letter_code
_entity_poly.pdbx_strand_id
1 'polypeptide(L)'
;MASPSPRQIISAVRAFARRHEIFRPGPIVLAVSGGTDSTALALIAAELREEFGLVLHVAHFDHRTRPRDAAKDAQFVAEIANHIGAPIRVGRAQRAPKSEDDAREQRYAFLRRVAQEIGATTIATGHTIDDQAETVLLHLTRGSGLAGVAGMRPLRDGIARPLLAIGRAETTAMCKATKIKPREDPSNRSLRFARNRIRRNVIPELARINPQVRAALARFAEAATEAGAQLHANADVENVLRAADAAIDDTATTKALEVARLPTDAAARGSALAGWWRAETGRMLTARNRAALAALASSTAGTSRLDLPGGSAVREYARLNYVAPQAVANEEESTPQRLARGSGVHWHGWRINLDMAADGLPFTARVDDATAANLVVRARRPGDRVLRRGKLQDVFVDAKVPERERDRWPLLTVEQDVIWVPGVTPSPDSGDVVIAAGRAGTGAAAGEDQVGNQTRKRRVASMSEARRKGGNRGPR
;
A
#
# COMPACT_ATOMS: atom_id res chain seq x y z
N MET A 1 -32.04 12.54 32.31
CA MET A 1 -32.58 13.05 31.03
C MET A 1 -33.42 11.96 30.39
N ALA A 2 -34.61 12.28 29.85
CA ALA A 2 -35.43 11.31 29.14
C ALA A 2 -34.68 10.79 27.88
N SER A 3 -34.84 9.50 27.58
CA SER A 3 -34.26 8.92 26.35
C SER A 3 -34.90 9.60 25.13
N PRO A 4 -34.11 9.95 24.09
CA PRO A 4 -34.64 10.61 22.92
C PRO A 4 -35.66 9.70 22.19
N SER A 5 -36.71 10.31 21.65
CA SER A 5 -37.72 9.60 20.90
C SER A 5 -37.18 9.10 19.56
N PRO A 6 -37.76 8.04 18.97
CA PRO A 6 -37.35 7.55 17.62
C PRO A 6 -37.31 8.65 16.55
N ARG A 7 -38.30 9.57 16.61
CA ARG A 7 -38.34 10.71 15.66
C ARG A 7 -37.13 11.63 15.80
N GLN A 8 -36.67 11.89 17.01
CA GLN A 8 -35.47 12.71 17.28
C GLN A 8 -34.22 12.00 16.82
N ILE A 9 -34.11 10.69 17.05
CA ILE A 9 -32.98 9.86 16.58
C ILE A 9 -32.89 9.87 15.05
N ILE A 10 -34.00 9.60 14.35
CA ILE A 10 -34.07 9.63 12.88
C ILE A 10 -33.72 11.02 12.36
N SER A 11 -34.24 12.08 12.99
CA SER A 11 -33.94 13.46 12.59
C SER A 11 -32.43 13.80 12.72
N ALA A 12 -31.75 13.33 13.78
CA ALA A 12 -30.32 13.53 13.94
C ALA A 12 -29.52 12.82 12.85
N VAL A 13 -29.86 11.55 12.54
CA VAL A 13 -29.18 10.78 11.47
C VAL A 13 -29.49 11.39 10.09
N ARG A 14 -30.71 11.86 9.84
CA ARG A 14 -31.11 12.58 8.62
C ARG A 14 -30.26 13.84 8.40
N ALA A 15 -30.16 14.71 9.41
CA ALA A 15 -29.39 15.95 9.33
C ALA A 15 -27.88 15.65 9.07
N PHE A 16 -27.35 14.63 9.73
CA PHE A 16 -25.98 14.19 9.54
C PHE A 16 -25.75 13.62 8.14
N ALA A 17 -26.67 12.79 7.65
CA ALA A 17 -26.57 12.19 6.32
C ALA A 17 -26.61 13.25 5.21
N ARG A 18 -27.45 14.29 5.36
CA ARG A 18 -27.49 15.43 4.43
C ARG A 18 -26.20 16.26 4.48
N ARG A 19 -25.73 16.61 5.69
CA ARG A 19 -24.52 17.41 5.88
C ARG A 19 -23.27 16.78 5.24
N HIS A 20 -23.18 15.46 5.29
CA HIS A 20 -22.00 14.71 4.83
C HIS A 20 -22.24 13.96 3.51
N GLU A 21 -23.36 14.20 2.82
CA GLU A 21 -23.74 13.58 1.56
C GLU A 21 -23.57 12.04 1.56
N ILE A 22 -23.97 11.42 2.69
CA ILE A 22 -23.71 9.99 2.96
C ILE A 22 -24.55 9.09 2.05
N PHE A 23 -25.83 9.45 1.84
CA PHE A 23 -26.77 8.69 1.05
C PHE A 23 -26.91 9.26 -0.35
N ARG A 24 -26.82 8.36 -1.33
CA ARG A 24 -27.07 8.64 -2.74
C ARG A 24 -28.26 7.81 -3.20
N PRO A 25 -29.14 8.34 -4.07
CA PRO A 25 -30.24 7.57 -4.62
C PRO A 25 -29.75 6.28 -5.31
N GLY A 26 -30.50 5.20 -5.15
CA GLY A 26 -30.20 3.89 -5.74
C GLY A 26 -29.85 2.79 -4.72
N PRO A 27 -29.26 1.68 -5.20
CA PRO A 27 -28.94 0.54 -4.34
C PRO A 27 -27.92 0.87 -3.26
N ILE A 28 -28.20 0.39 -2.03
CA ILE A 28 -27.30 0.50 -0.87
C ILE A 28 -27.23 -0.83 -0.13
N VAL A 29 -26.04 -1.24 0.28
CA VAL A 29 -25.82 -2.41 1.13
C VAL A 29 -25.83 -2.00 2.59
N LEU A 30 -26.73 -2.58 3.40
CA LEU A 30 -26.74 -2.44 4.86
C LEU A 30 -26.01 -3.62 5.49
N ALA A 31 -24.87 -3.36 6.14
CA ALA A 31 -24.11 -4.37 6.84
C ALA A 31 -24.74 -4.68 8.21
N VAL A 32 -25.49 -5.76 8.30
CA VAL A 32 -26.27 -6.12 9.51
C VAL A 32 -25.69 -7.38 10.15
N SER A 33 -25.13 -7.21 11.36
CA SER A 33 -24.57 -8.33 12.14
C SER A 33 -25.58 -8.96 13.11
N GLY A 34 -26.75 -8.35 13.31
CA GLY A 34 -27.74 -8.73 14.30
C GLY A 34 -27.56 -8.05 15.67
N GLY A 35 -26.46 -7.33 15.90
CA GLY A 35 -26.26 -6.53 17.11
C GLY A 35 -27.04 -5.22 17.10
N THR A 36 -27.16 -4.56 18.24
CA THR A 36 -28.00 -3.38 18.47
C THR A 36 -27.77 -2.28 17.44
N ASP A 37 -26.51 -1.90 17.21
CA ASP A 37 -26.18 -0.77 16.33
C ASP A 37 -26.49 -1.07 14.87
N SER A 38 -26.21 -2.29 14.40
CA SER A 38 -26.52 -2.70 13.02
C SER A 38 -28.02 -2.92 12.78
N THR A 39 -28.76 -3.34 13.80
CA THR A 39 -30.23 -3.43 13.74
C THR A 39 -30.84 -2.04 13.69
N ALA A 40 -30.39 -1.11 14.53
CA ALA A 40 -30.83 0.28 14.49
C ALA A 40 -30.52 0.95 13.13
N LEU A 41 -29.35 0.65 12.53
CA LEU A 41 -29.00 1.10 11.18
C LEU A 41 -30.07 0.67 10.16
N ALA A 42 -30.46 -0.61 10.17
CA ALA A 42 -31.46 -1.14 9.23
C ALA A 42 -32.80 -0.44 9.39
N LEU A 43 -33.26 -0.25 10.64
CA LEU A 43 -34.53 0.41 10.96
C LEU A 43 -34.52 1.89 10.53
N ILE A 44 -33.47 2.62 10.85
CA ILE A 44 -33.33 4.04 10.49
C ILE A 44 -33.21 4.22 8.96
N ALA A 45 -32.47 3.35 8.29
CA ALA A 45 -32.35 3.38 6.83
C ALA A 45 -33.73 3.11 6.14
N ALA A 46 -34.55 2.24 6.72
CA ALA A 46 -35.92 1.99 6.24
C ALA A 46 -36.80 3.24 6.33
N GLU A 47 -36.73 3.97 7.44
CA GLU A 47 -37.47 5.23 7.63
C GLU A 47 -37.00 6.35 6.68
N LEU A 48 -35.74 6.32 6.30
CA LEU A 48 -35.15 7.35 5.43
C LEU A 48 -35.16 6.97 3.93
N ARG A 49 -35.64 5.75 3.58
CA ARG A 49 -35.49 5.22 2.23
C ARG A 49 -36.16 6.06 1.14
N GLU A 50 -37.37 6.53 1.39
CA GLU A 50 -38.13 7.33 0.42
C GLU A 50 -37.51 8.71 0.21
N GLU A 51 -37.12 9.35 1.32
CA GLU A 51 -36.53 10.67 1.29
C GLU A 51 -35.21 10.74 0.51
N PHE A 52 -34.37 9.70 0.62
CA PHE A 52 -33.07 9.62 -0.05
C PHE A 52 -33.09 8.75 -1.32
N GLY A 53 -34.24 8.21 -1.72
CA GLY A 53 -34.37 7.34 -2.89
C GLY A 53 -33.58 6.05 -2.79
N LEU A 54 -33.50 5.43 -1.59
CA LEU A 54 -32.65 4.26 -1.34
C LEU A 54 -33.36 2.95 -1.70
N VAL A 55 -32.66 2.07 -2.40
CA VAL A 55 -33.05 0.66 -2.59
C VAL A 55 -32.22 -0.20 -1.63
N LEU A 56 -32.84 -0.61 -0.53
CA LEU A 56 -32.14 -1.26 0.58
C LEU A 56 -31.84 -2.73 0.27
N HIS A 57 -30.62 -3.16 0.54
CA HIS A 57 -30.19 -4.56 0.52
C HIS A 57 -29.44 -4.90 1.81
N VAL A 58 -29.88 -5.93 2.52
CA VAL A 58 -29.24 -6.39 3.76
C VAL A 58 -28.12 -7.39 3.43
N ALA A 59 -26.96 -7.22 4.05
CA ALA A 59 -25.85 -8.16 3.97
C ALA A 59 -25.41 -8.61 5.37
N HIS A 60 -25.43 -9.91 5.62
CA HIS A 60 -24.98 -10.55 6.86
C HIS A 60 -23.77 -11.44 6.59
N PHE A 61 -22.74 -11.38 7.44
CA PHE A 61 -21.53 -12.17 7.29
C PHE A 61 -21.21 -12.98 8.57
N ASP A 62 -21.22 -14.31 8.44
CA ASP A 62 -20.81 -15.25 9.48
C ASP A 62 -19.28 -15.46 9.48
N HIS A 63 -18.62 -15.00 10.54
CA HIS A 63 -17.17 -15.14 10.74
C HIS A 63 -16.72 -16.54 11.17
N ARG A 64 -17.62 -17.48 11.35
CA ARG A 64 -17.36 -18.83 11.92
C ARG A 64 -16.77 -18.84 13.34
N THR A 65 -16.91 -17.75 14.07
CA THR A 65 -16.42 -17.67 15.45
C THR A 65 -17.35 -18.34 16.43
N ARG A 66 -18.64 -18.52 16.09
CA ARG A 66 -19.69 -19.11 16.92
C ARG A 66 -20.57 -20.07 16.11
N PRO A 67 -20.11 -21.27 15.76
CA PRO A 67 -20.84 -22.17 14.86
C PRO A 67 -22.26 -22.56 15.35
N ARG A 68 -22.45 -22.62 16.69
CA ARG A 68 -23.75 -22.97 17.31
C ARG A 68 -24.79 -21.85 17.22
N ASP A 69 -24.38 -20.60 17.11
CA ASP A 69 -25.24 -19.42 17.07
C ASP A 69 -25.43 -18.86 15.66
N ALA A 70 -24.55 -19.23 14.71
CA ALA A 70 -24.53 -18.67 13.36
C ALA A 70 -25.88 -18.76 12.63
N ALA A 71 -26.57 -19.91 12.74
CA ALA A 71 -27.89 -20.09 12.13
C ALA A 71 -28.95 -19.15 12.76
N LYS A 72 -28.91 -18.99 14.08
CA LYS A 72 -29.83 -18.12 14.81
C LYS A 72 -29.55 -16.64 14.50
N ASP A 73 -28.27 -16.27 14.33
CA ASP A 73 -27.88 -14.91 13.95
C ASP A 73 -28.36 -14.59 12.53
N ALA A 74 -28.15 -15.51 11.58
CA ALA A 74 -28.62 -15.35 10.20
C ALA A 74 -30.17 -15.29 10.11
N GLN A 75 -30.88 -16.14 10.87
CA GLN A 75 -32.33 -16.12 10.93
C GLN A 75 -32.84 -14.77 11.48
N PHE A 76 -32.26 -14.29 12.59
CA PHE A 76 -32.63 -12.99 13.14
C PHE A 76 -32.43 -11.85 12.13
N VAL A 77 -31.31 -11.85 11.39
CA VAL A 77 -31.08 -10.81 10.38
C VAL A 77 -32.04 -10.97 9.20
N ALA A 78 -32.47 -12.18 8.85
CA ALA A 78 -33.53 -12.39 7.84
C ALA A 78 -34.88 -11.82 8.31
N GLU A 79 -35.23 -11.97 9.59
CA GLU A 79 -36.42 -11.36 10.17
C GLU A 79 -36.36 -9.82 10.11
N ILE A 80 -35.18 -9.21 10.37
CA ILE A 80 -34.98 -7.76 10.20
C ILE A 80 -35.13 -7.35 8.74
N ALA A 81 -34.52 -8.08 7.81
CA ALA A 81 -34.61 -7.81 6.38
C ALA A 81 -36.08 -7.84 5.89
N ASN A 82 -36.84 -8.85 6.32
CA ASN A 82 -38.27 -8.94 6.04
C ASN A 82 -39.07 -7.77 6.67
N HIS A 83 -38.77 -7.43 7.91
CA HIS A 83 -39.45 -6.32 8.61
C HIS A 83 -39.29 -4.98 7.87
N ILE A 84 -38.11 -4.71 7.30
CA ILE A 84 -37.86 -3.50 6.53
C ILE A 84 -38.15 -3.64 5.03
N GLY A 85 -38.63 -4.80 4.58
CA GLY A 85 -38.93 -5.07 3.17
C GLY A 85 -37.70 -4.98 2.26
N ALA A 86 -36.57 -5.57 2.66
CA ALA A 86 -35.32 -5.55 1.91
C ALA A 86 -34.82 -6.99 1.63
N PRO A 87 -34.30 -7.28 0.44
CA PRO A 87 -33.64 -8.56 0.18
C PRO A 87 -32.39 -8.73 1.02
N ILE A 88 -32.08 -10.00 1.37
CA ILE A 88 -30.89 -10.35 2.16
C ILE A 88 -29.87 -11.16 1.37
N ARG A 89 -28.59 -10.92 1.61
CA ARG A 89 -27.46 -11.76 1.23
C ARG A 89 -26.72 -12.22 2.48
N VAL A 90 -26.55 -13.53 2.62
CA VAL A 90 -25.79 -14.12 3.73
C VAL A 90 -24.49 -14.69 3.18
N GLY A 91 -23.37 -14.25 3.76
CA GLY A 91 -22.03 -14.75 3.48
C GLY A 91 -21.44 -15.48 4.66
N ARG A 92 -20.50 -16.37 4.39
CA ARG A 92 -19.80 -17.13 5.42
C ARG A 92 -18.31 -17.13 5.14
N ALA A 93 -17.50 -16.93 6.16
CA ALA A 93 -16.04 -17.01 6.05
C ALA A 93 -15.60 -18.40 5.59
N GLN A 94 -14.63 -18.48 4.71
CA GLN A 94 -14.06 -19.76 4.27
C GLN A 94 -13.29 -20.43 5.41
N ARG A 95 -12.65 -19.64 6.27
CA ARG A 95 -11.90 -20.08 7.46
C ARG A 95 -12.19 -19.15 8.65
N ALA A 96 -11.94 -19.62 9.86
CA ALA A 96 -11.98 -18.77 11.04
C ALA A 96 -10.91 -17.65 10.93
N PRO A 97 -11.19 -16.43 11.38
CA PRO A 97 -10.24 -15.33 11.32
C PRO A 97 -9.08 -15.54 12.28
N LYS A 98 -7.87 -15.18 11.85
CA LYS A 98 -6.64 -15.24 12.66
C LYS A 98 -6.50 -14.04 13.61
N SER A 99 -7.12 -12.91 13.27
CA SER A 99 -7.08 -11.65 14.03
C SER A 99 -8.35 -10.84 13.79
N GLU A 100 -8.53 -9.75 14.55
CA GLU A 100 -9.62 -8.78 14.34
C GLU A 100 -9.51 -8.12 12.95
N ASP A 101 -8.30 -7.79 12.51
CA ASP A 101 -8.06 -7.21 11.19
C ASP A 101 -8.41 -8.20 10.07
N ASP A 102 -8.03 -9.47 10.21
CA ASP A 102 -8.40 -10.53 9.26
C ASP A 102 -9.93 -10.74 9.19
N ALA A 103 -10.61 -10.72 10.34
CA ALA A 103 -12.07 -10.79 10.38
C ALA A 103 -12.71 -9.59 9.67
N ARG A 104 -12.16 -8.41 9.88
CA ARG A 104 -12.60 -7.18 9.23
C ARG A 104 -12.39 -7.24 7.70
N GLU A 105 -11.23 -7.67 7.26
CA GLU A 105 -10.89 -7.81 5.84
C GLU A 105 -11.84 -8.77 5.12
N GLN A 106 -12.05 -9.97 5.66
CA GLN A 106 -12.98 -10.97 5.11
C GLN A 106 -14.41 -10.41 4.99
N ARG A 107 -14.89 -9.70 6.02
CA ARG A 107 -16.21 -9.06 6.02
C ARG A 107 -16.32 -8.00 4.93
N TYR A 108 -15.33 -7.09 4.82
CA TYR A 108 -15.40 -6.04 3.80
C TYR A 108 -15.25 -6.59 2.37
N ALA A 109 -14.47 -7.65 2.17
CA ALA A 109 -14.40 -8.34 0.88
C ALA A 109 -15.77 -8.88 0.46
N PHE A 110 -16.50 -9.53 1.38
CA PHE A 110 -17.86 -9.98 1.16
C PHE A 110 -18.83 -8.82 0.85
N LEU A 111 -18.82 -7.77 1.66
CA LEU A 111 -19.71 -6.61 1.48
C LEU A 111 -19.47 -5.91 0.13
N ARG A 112 -18.21 -5.76 -0.30
CA ARG A 112 -17.88 -5.18 -1.60
C ARG A 112 -18.37 -6.05 -2.76
N ARG A 113 -18.24 -7.37 -2.65
CA ARG A 113 -18.78 -8.30 -3.64
C ARG A 113 -20.30 -8.15 -3.77
N VAL A 114 -21.03 -8.13 -2.65
CA VAL A 114 -22.50 -7.91 -2.66
C VAL A 114 -22.83 -6.56 -3.28
N ALA A 115 -22.10 -5.50 -2.95
CA ALA A 115 -22.30 -4.18 -3.53
C ALA A 115 -22.10 -4.20 -5.05
N GLN A 116 -21.07 -4.87 -5.54
CA GLN A 116 -20.82 -5.03 -6.97
C GLN A 116 -21.93 -5.82 -7.68
N GLU A 117 -22.40 -6.92 -7.08
CA GLU A 117 -23.48 -7.76 -7.64
C GLU A 117 -24.79 -7.00 -7.85
N ILE A 118 -25.10 -6.03 -6.98
CA ILE A 118 -26.36 -5.25 -7.05
C ILE A 118 -26.18 -3.84 -7.64
N GLY A 119 -24.98 -3.49 -8.08
CA GLY A 119 -24.66 -2.16 -8.60
C GLY A 119 -24.67 -1.05 -7.54
N ALA A 120 -24.49 -1.39 -6.25
CA ALA A 120 -24.41 -0.40 -5.17
C ALA A 120 -23.04 0.27 -5.09
N THR A 121 -23.04 1.59 -4.98
CA THR A 121 -21.82 2.40 -4.74
C THR A 121 -21.55 2.64 -3.26
N THR A 122 -22.51 2.29 -2.39
CA THR A 122 -22.47 2.60 -0.96
C THR A 122 -22.77 1.38 -0.11
N ILE A 123 -21.95 1.18 0.93
CA ILE A 123 -22.12 0.17 1.97
C ILE A 123 -22.26 0.90 3.31
N ALA A 124 -23.43 0.81 3.95
CA ALA A 124 -23.65 1.43 5.25
C ALA A 124 -23.32 0.47 6.39
N THR A 125 -22.65 1.00 7.42
CA THR A 125 -22.21 0.25 8.61
C THR A 125 -22.71 0.92 9.89
N GLY A 126 -23.00 0.12 10.92
CA GLY A 126 -23.57 0.57 12.19
C GLY A 126 -22.55 1.13 13.20
N HIS A 127 -21.54 1.89 12.72
CA HIS A 127 -20.60 2.56 13.63
C HIS A 127 -21.22 3.81 14.23
N THR A 128 -21.12 3.96 15.54
CA THR A 128 -21.71 5.04 16.34
C THR A 128 -20.64 6.06 16.78
N ILE A 129 -21.08 7.15 17.42
CA ILE A 129 -20.18 8.13 18.05
C ILE A 129 -19.34 7.49 19.17
N ASP A 130 -19.86 6.44 19.84
CA ASP A 130 -19.07 5.66 20.80
C ASP A 130 -17.89 4.98 20.14
N ASP A 131 -18.09 4.37 18.95
CA ASP A 131 -17.01 3.73 18.18
C ASP A 131 -16.00 4.75 17.68
N GLN A 132 -16.45 5.97 17.35
CA GLN A 132 -15.56 7.09 16.99
C GLN A 132 -14.66 7.45 18.18
N ALA A 133 -15.25 7.64 19.36
CA ALA A 133 -14.50 7.96 20.57
C ALA A 133 -13.47 6.87 20.91
N GLU A 134 -13.87 5.59 20.83
CA GLU A 134 -12.97 4.44 21.01
C GLU A 134 -11.79 4.47 20.01
N THR A 135 -12.08 4.78 18.75
CA THR A 135 -11.06 4.82 17.67
C THR A 135 -10.08 5.97 17.89
N VAL A 136 -10.57 7.16 18.25
CA VAL A 136 -9.73 8.32 18.56
C VAL A 136 -8.79 8.02 19.73
N LEU A 137 -9.31 7.50 20.83
CA LEU A 137 -8.50 7.14 21.99
C LEU A 137 -7.48 6.06 21.67
N LEU A 138 -7.86 5.02 20.92
CA LEU A 138 -6.95 3.96 20.51
C LEU A 138 -5.80 4.50 19.65
N HIS A 139 -6.08 5.43 18.76
CA HIS A 139 -5.06 6.06 17.91
C HIS A 139 -4.17 7.01 18.72
N LEU A 140 -4.72 7.76 19.66
CA LEU A 140 -3.95 8.60 20.59
C LEU A 140 -2.96 7.77 21.41
N THR A 141 -3.40 6.65 21.99
CA THR A 141 -2.52 5.76 22.77
C THR A 141 -1.41 5.11 21.96
N ARG A 142 -1.57 5.04 20.63
CA ARG A 142 -0.57 4.53 19.68
C ARG A 142 0.35 5.62 19.15
N GLY A 143 0.20 6.87 19.59
CA GLY A 143 0.99 7.99 19.09
C GLY A 143 0.71 8.35 17.64
N SER A 144 -0.52 8.15 17.16
CA SER A 144 -0.90 8.50 15.80
C SER A 144 -0.93 10.02 15.63
N GLY A 145 -0.45 10.54 14.48
CA GLY A 145 -0.57 11.96 14.13
C GLY A 145 -1.99 12.33 13.68
N LEU A 146 -2.18 13.58 13.21
CA LEU A 146 -3.48 14.14 12.81
C LEU A 146 -4.33 13.20 11.94
N ALA A 147 -3.74 12.59 10.91
CA ALA A 147 -4.45 11.65 10.04
C ALA A 147 -4.97 10.40 10.77
N GLY A 148 -4.30 9.95 11.83
CA GLY A 148 -4.75 8.82 12.65
C GLY A 148 -5.86 9.21 13.61
N VAL A 149 -5.75 10.35 14.30
CA VAL A 149 -6.76 10.83 15.25
C VAL A 149 -8.00 11.41 14.58
N ALA A 150 -7.98 11.67 13.28
CA ALA A 150 -9.14 11.98 12.46
C ALA A 150 -10.23 10.88 12.50
N GLY A 151 -9.89 9.68 12.99
CA GLY A 151 -10.85 8.61 13.25
C GLY A 151 -11.55 8.09 11.97
N MET A 152 -12.84 7.79 12.13
CA MET A 152 -13.68 7.31 11.02
C MET A 152 -14.37 8.49 10.34
N ARG A 153 -14.27 8.56 9.01
CA ARG A 153 -15.02 9.55 8.21
C ARG A 153 -16.45 9.08 7.99
N PRO A 154 -17.44 10.01 7.92
CA PRO A 154 -18.83 9.68 7.64
C PRO A 154 -19.03 8.88 6.35
N LEU A 155 -18.33 9.26 5.30
CA LEU A 155 -18.25 8.54 4.02
C LEU A 155 -16.78 8.46 3.59
N ARG A 156 -16.31 7.24 3.29
CA ARG A 156 -14.97 7.00 2.74
C ARG A 156 -14.91 5.68 1.99
N ASP A 157 -14.36 5.70 0.78
CA ASP A 157 -14.14 4.51 -0.06
C ASP A 157 -15.43 3.68 -0.24
N GLY A 158 -16.57 4.36 -0.43
CA GLY A 158 -17.89 3.73 -0.54
C GLY A 158 -18.48 3.22 0.78
N ILE A 159 -17.78 3.37 1.91
CA ILE A 159 -18.28 2.96 3.24
C ILE A 159 -18.92 4.14 3.96
N ALA A 160 -20.22 4.07 4.15
CA ALA A 160 -21.04 5.04 4.87
C ALA A 160 -21.19 4.66 6.35
N ARG A 161 -21.20 5.68 7.22
CA ARG A 161 -21.35 5.53 8.67
C ARG A 161 -22.38 6.53 9.22
N PRO A 162 -23.65 6.36 8.86
CA PRO A 162 -24.69 7.34 9.21
C PRO A 162 -24.93 7.44 10.73
N LEU A 163 -24.64 6.37 11.50
CA LEU A 163 -24.83 6.36 12.93
C LEU A 163 -23.70 7.04 13.73
N LEU A 164 -22.67 7.61 13.08
CA LEU A 164 -21.73 8.50 13.80
C LEU A 164 -22.41 9.73 14.41
N ALA A 165 -23.65 10.04 13.98
CA ALA A 165 -24.48 11.09 14.54
C ALA A 165 -25.02 10.80 15.95
N ILE A 166 -25.09 9.53 16.34
CA ILE A 166 -25.79 9.04 17.53
C ILE A 166 -24.94 8.02 18.31
N GLY A 167 -25.29 7.81 19.57
CA GLY A 167 -24.61 6.85 20.44
C GLY A 167 -25.38 5.54 20.62
N ARG A 168 -24.79 4.64 21.41
CA ARG A 168 -25.39 3.33 21.74
C ARG A 168 -26.66 3.44 22.55
N ALA A 169 -26.84 4.49 23.34
CA ALA A 169 -28.09 4.72 24.06
C ALA A 169 -29.26 4.93 23.09
N GLU A 170 -29.00 5.71 22.02
CA GLU A 170 -29.97 6.00 20.98
C GLU A 170 -30.29 4.78 20.12
N THR A 171 -29.26 4.00 19.71
CA THR A 171 -29.48 2.75 18.95
C THR A 171 -30.28 1.74 19.76
N THR A 172 -30.02 1.65 21.08
CA THR A 172 -30.79 0.82 22.00
C THR A 172 -32.23 1.31 22.13
N ALA A 173 -32.45 2.63 22.24
CA ALA A 173 -33.78 3.21 22.31
C ALA A 173 -34.59 2.96 21.03
N MET A 174 -33.95 3.05 19.87
CA MET A 174 -34.57 2.73 18.57
C MET A 174 -35.04 1.29 18.50
N CYS A 175 -34.21 0.32 18.87
CA CYS A 175 -34.58 -1.10 18.89
C CYS A 175 -35.69 -1.40 19.90
N LYS A 176 -35.70 -0.75 21.11
CA LYS A 176 -36.75 -0.90 22.10
C LYS A 176 -38.11 -0.38 21.61
N ALA A 177 -38.11 0.76 20.92
CA ALA A 177 -39.33 1.37 20.42
C ALA A 177 -40.01 0.50 19.33
N THR A 178 -39.23 -0.23 18.55
CA THR A 178 -39.73 -1.20 17.55
C THR A 178 -39.99 -2.59 18.11
N LYS A 179 -39.80 -2.78 19.44
CA LYS A 179 -39.94 -4.08 20.14
C LYS A 179 -39.04 -5.19 19.58
N ILE A 180 -38.00 -4.84 18.84
CA ILE A 180 -37.01 -5.77 18.31
C ILE A 180 -35.91 -5.95 19.37
N LYS A 181 -35.60 -7.21 19.72
CA LYS A 181 -34.58 -7.57 20.69
C LYS A 181 -33.31 -8.03 19.94
N PRO A 182 -32.30 -7.15 19.79
CA PRO A 182 -31.05 -7.50 19.14
C PRO A 182 -30.32 -8.63 19.84
N ARG A 183 -29.45 -9.31 19.12
CA ARG A 183 -28.60 -10.37 19.64
C ARG A 183 -27.37 -9.77 20.32
N GLU A 184 -26.97 -10.36 21.44
CA GLU A 184 -25.75 -9.97 22.14
C GLU A 184 -24.60 -10.91 21.78
N ASP A 185 -23.43 -10.36 21.47
CA ASP A 185 -22.21 -11.12 21.30
C ASP A 185 -21.41 -11.14 22.61
N PRO A 186 -21.21 -12.32 23.24
CA PRO A 186 -20.44 -12.42 24.49
C PRO A 186 -18.98 -11.97 24.35
N SER A 187 -18.40 -12.01 23.15
CA SER A 187 -17.02 -11.56 22.90
C SER A 187 -16.82 -10.06 23.17
N ASN A 188 -17.91 -9.27 23.11
CA ASN A 188 -17.90 -7.84 23.47
C ASN A 188 -17.56 -7.60 24.95
N ARG A 189 -17.58 -8.65 25.77
CA ARG A 189 -17.27 -8.56 27.21
C ARG A 189 -15.79 -8.81 27.51
N SER A 190 -15.01 -9.34 26.58
CA SER A 190 -13.61 -9.69 26.81
C SER A 190 -12.70 -8.46 26.90
N LEU A 191 -11.97 -8.30 28.01
CA LEU A 191 -10.97 -7.25 28.21
C LEU A 191 -9.62 -7.54 27.55
N ARG A 192 -9.46 -8.65 26.84
CA ARG A 192 -8.24 -8.98 26.08
C ARG A 192 -7.99 -7.96 24.97
N PHE A 193 -9.05 -7.38 24.41
CA PHE A 193 -8.96 -6.42 23.31
C PHE A 193 -8.83 -4.99 23.86
N ALA A 194 -7.85 -4.24 23.35
CA ALA A 194 -7.61 -2.85 23.75
C ALA A 194 -8.86 -1.97 23.59
N ARG A 195 -9.65 -2.17 22.53
CA ARG A 195 -10.89 -1.46 22.28
C ARG A 195 -11.93 -1.69 23.39
N ASN A 196 -12.08 -2.93 23.86
CA ASN A 196 -13.00 -3.24 24.96
C ASN A 196 -12.54 -2.63 26.29
N ARG A 197 -11.21 -2.54 26.54
CA ARG A 197 -10.67 -1.83 27.72
C ARG A 197 -10.96 -0.34 27.67
N ILE A 198 -10.78 0.30 26.50
CA ILE A 198 -11.14 1.71 26.31
C ILE A 198 -12.63 1.93 26.58
N ARG A 199 -13.50 1.10 25.99
CA ARG A 199 -14.95 1.16 26.14
C ARG A 199 -15.41 1.04 27.59
N ARG A 200 -14.84 0.09 28.35
CA ARG A 200 -15.32 -0.29 29.67
C ARG A 200 -14.65 0.45 30.84
N ASN A 201 -13.40 0.86 30.64
CA ASN A 201 -12.62 1.43 31.74
C ASN A 201 -12.28 2.91 31.47
N VAL A 202 -11.79 3.24 30.25
CA VAL A 202 -11.27 4.59 29.98
C VAL A 202 -12.40 5.59 29.71
N ILE A 203 -13.31 5.28 28.80
CA ILE A 203 -14.41 6.19 28.44
C ILE A 203 -15.32 6.47 29.64
N PRO A 204 -15.71 5.49 30.48
CA PRO A 204 -16.51 5.77 31.69
C PRO A 204 -15.78 6.70 32.68
N GLU A 205 -14.47 6.54 32.84
CA GLU A 205 -13.70 7.42 33.73
C GLU A 205 -13.62 8.85 33.18
N LEU A 206 -13.36 9.00 31.89
CA LEU A 206 -13.40 10.30 31.23
C LEU A 206 -14.79 10.95 31.28
N ALA A 207 -15.86 10.14 31.25
CA ALA A 207 -17.23 10.63 31.34
C ALA A 207 -17.60 11.18 32.74
N ARG A 208 -16.87 10.79 33.79
CA ARG A 208 -17.01 11.41 35.14
C ARG A 208 -16.46 12.83 35.15
N ILE A 209 -15.42 13.10 34.36
CA ILE A 209 -14.84 14.44 34.20
C ILE A 209 -15.70 15.27 33.24
N ASN A 210 -16.07 14.69 32.10
CA ASN A 210 -16.91 15.34 31.10
C ASN A 210 -17.98 14.38 30.57
N PRO A 211 -19.25 14.52 30.99
CA PRO A 211 -20.33 13.66 30.50
C PRO A 211 -20.50 13.64 28.99
N GLN A 212 -20.04 14.69 28.30
CA GLN A 212 -20.07 14.80 26.82
C GLN A 212 -18.75 14.38 26.14
N VAL A 213 -17.89 13.62 26.80
CA VAL A 213 -16.57 13.24 26.30
C VAL A 213 -16.62 12.56 24.92
N ARG A 214 -17.65 11.75 24.64
CA ARG A 214 -17.82 11.10 23.32
C ARG A 214 -18.01 12.12 22.22
N ALA A 215 -18.88 13.10 22.45
CA ALA A 215 -19.09 14.20 21.49
C ALA A 215 -17.85 15.09 21.38
N ALA A 216 -17.12 15.33 22.47
CA ALA A 216 -15.87 16.10 22.44
C ALA A 216 -14.79 15.39 21.61
N LEU A 217 -14.63 14.08 21.75
CA LEU A 217 -13.70 13.26 20.95
C LEU A 217 -14.11 13.21 19.47
N ALA A 218 -15.41 13.16 19.16
CA ALA A 218 -15.90 13.21 17.78
C ALA A 218 -15.60 14.57 17.14
N ARG A 219 -15.86 15.70 17.84
CA ARG A 219 -15.48 17.04 17.35
C ARG A 219 -13.97 17.19 17.17
N PHE A 220 -13.16 16.61 18.07
CA PHE A 220 -11.70 16.58 17.90
C PHE A 220 -11.29 15.83 16.63
N ALA A 221 -11.93 14.70 16.31
CA ALA A 221 -11.68 13.95 15.10
C ALA A 221 -12.08 14.74 13.82
N GLU A 222 -13.20 15.49 13.87
CA GLU A 222 -13.61 16.39 12.78
C GLU A 222 -12.58 17.50 12.56
N ALA A 223 -12.17 18.19 13.63
CA ALA A 223 -11.14 19.24 13.55
C ALA A 223 -9.80 18.70 13.05
N ALA A 224 -9.39 17.51 13.46
CA ALA A 224 -8.20 16.84 12.96
C ALA A 224 -8.32 16.49 11.45
N THR A 225 -9.52 16.14 10.99
CA THR A 225 -9.80 15.91 9.57
C THR A 225 -9.67 17.19 8.74
N GLU A 226 -10.26 18.30 9.22
CA GLU A 226 -10.21 19.60 8.58
C GLU A 226 -8.78 20.16 8.53
N ALA A 227 -8.06 20.11 9.67
CA ALA A 227 -6.66 20.51 9.74
C ALA A 227 -5.77 19.67 8.81
N GLY A 228 -6.00 18.36 8.74
CA GLY A 228 -5.32 17.47 7.81
C GLY A 228 -5.59 17.83 6.34
N ALA A 229 -6.83 18.17 6.00
CA ALA A 229 -7.20 18.59 4.65
C ALA A 229 -6.54 19.93 4.28
N GLN A 230 -6.50 20.90 5.20
CA GLN A 230 -5.83 22.19 4.98
C GLN A 230 -4.30 22.03 4.81
N LEU A 231 -3.67 21.19 5.63
CA LEU A 231 -2.24 20.85 5.49
C LEU A 231 -1.94 20.17 4.15
N HIS A 232 -2.87 19.37 3.62
CA HIS A 232 -2.73 18.76 2.29
C HIS A 232 -2.99 19.74 1.15
N ALA A 233 -3.89 20.69 1.33
CA ALA A 233 -4.19 21.72 0.32
C ALA A 233 -3.09 22.79 0.25
N ASN A 234 -2.48 23.15 1.38
CA ASN A 234 -1.40 24.13 1.47
C ASN A 234 -0.02 23.57 1.10
N ALA A 235 0.14 22.26 1.16
CA ALA A 235 1.33 21.62 0.62
C ALA A 235 1.03 21.28 -0.84
N ASP A 236 1.92 21.66 -1.77
CA ASP A 236 1.95 21.16 -3.16
C ASP A 236 2.15 19.63 -3.23
N VAL A 237 1.64 18.91 -2.22
CA VAL A 237 1.79 17.46 -2.06
C VAL A 237 1.08 16.73 -3.20
N GLU A 238 -0.05 17.24 -3.66
CA GLU A 238 -0.75 16.67 -4.81
C GLU A 238 0.03 16.90 -6.10
N ASN A 239 0.70 18.05 -6.24
CA ASN A 239 1.61 18.32 -7.35
C ASN A 239 2.91 17.52 -7.25
N VAL A 240 3.42 17.28 -6.03
CA VAL A 240 4.60 16.42 -5.81
C VAL A 240 4.25 14.95 -6.06
N LEU A 241 3.06 14.48 -5.68
CA LEU A 241 2.61 13.12 -5.96
C LEU A 241 2.27 12.93 -7.44
N ARG A 242 1.63 13.93 -8.10
CA ARG A 242 1.39 13.92 -9.56
C ARG A 242 2.69 14.04 -10.34
N ALA A 243 3.66 14.83 -9.87
CA ALA A 243 4.98 14.92 -10.49
C ALA A 243 5.80 13.64 -10.25
N ALA A 244 5.60 12.94 -9.14
CA ALA A 244 6.16 11.60 -8.91
C ALA A 244 5.50 10.55 -9.83
N ASP A 245 4.18 10.65 -10.05
CA ASP A 245 3.46 9.80 -11.01
C ASP A 245 3.86 10.10 -12.46
N ALA A 246 4.12 11.36 -12.81
CA ALA A 246 4.58 11.76 -14.16
C ALA A 246 6.07 11.45 -14.44
N ALA A 247 6.85 11.16 -13.43
CA ALA A 247 8.27 10.77 -13.54
C ALA A 247 8.50 9.26 -13.47
N ILE A 248 7.43 8.49 -13.51
CA ILE A 248 7.51 7.03 -13.64
C ILE A 248 7.94 6.76 -15.08
N ASP A 249 9.21 6.44 -15.24
CA ASP A 249 9.73 5.81 -16.44
C ASP A 249 8.98 4.47 -16.60
N ASP A 250 8.16 4.34 -17.62
CA ASP A 250 7.24 3.23 -17.91
C ASP A 250 7.98 1.88 -18.10
N THR A 251 9.31 1.89 -17.95
CA THR A 251 10.18 0.73 -18.13
C THR A 251 10.60 0.03 -16.83
N ALA A 252 10.27 0.59 -15.65
CA ALA A 252 10.65 -0.01 -14.37
C ALA A 252 9.42 -0.51 -13.59
N THR A 253 9.37 -1.80 -13.33
CA THR A 253 8.33 -2.53 -12.58
C THR A 253 8.15 -2.05 -11.11
N THR A 254 8.78 -0.95 -10.69
CA THR A 254 8.75 -0.43 -9.32
C THR A 254 8.65 1.09 -9.33
N LYS A 255 7.59 1.64 -8.77
CA LYS A 255 7.36 3.08 -8.62
C LYS A 255 8.39 3.68 -7.66
N ALA A 256 9.41 4.34 -8.18
CA ALA A 256 10.47 4.99 -7.40
C ALA A 256 10.14 6.45 -7.13
N LEU A 257 10.26 6.91 -5.88
CA LEU A 257 10.07 8.30 -5.48
C LEU A 257 11.41 9.05 -5.53
N GLU A 258 11.52 10.11 -6.34
CA GLU A 258 12.72 10.95 -6.38
C GLU A 258 12.81 11.86 -5.16
N VAL A 259 13.87 11.71 -4.38
CA VAL A 259 14.08 12.47 -3.13
C VAL A 259 14.20 13.98 -3.38
N ALA A 260 14.77 14.41 -4.50
CA ALA A 260 14.91 15.82 -4.86
C ALA A 260 13.57 16.54 -5.08
N ARG A 261 12.50 15.80 -5.33
CA ARG A 261 11.15 16.35 -5.53
C ARG A 261 10.33 16.42 -4.25
N LEU A 262 10.85 15.90 -3.14
CA LEU A 262 10.18 16.00 -1.85
C LEU A 262 10.17 17.46 -1.35
N PRO A 263 9.10 17.89 -0.67
CA PRO A 263 9.05 19.22 -0.05
C PRO A 263 10.24 19.49 0.88
N THR A 264 10.74 20.71 0.91
CA THR A 264 11.81 21.13 1.81
C THR A 264 11.31 21.26 3.25
N ASP A 265 10.05 21.64 3.44
CA ASP A 265 9.40 21.67 4.75
C ASP A 265 9.26 20.27 5.34
N ALA A 266 9.65 20.11 6.62
CA ALA A 266 9.70 18.82 7.29
C ALA A 266 8.30 18.17 7.47
N ALA A 267 7.27 18.98 7.74
CA ALA A 267 5.91 18.47 7.96
C ALA A 267 5.28 18.03 6.62
N ALA A 268 5.42 18.85 5.58
CA ALA A 268 4.98 18.54 4.23
C ALA A 268 5.70 17.30 3.67
N ARG A 269 7.03 17.22 3.88
CA ARG A 269 7.84 16.04 3.51
C ARG A 269 7.35 14.77 4.22
N GLY A 270 7.11 14.84 5.52
CA GLY A 270 6.58 13.72 6.30
C GLY A 270 5.21 13.27 5.81
N SER A 271 4.35 14.20 5.39
CA SER A 271 3.03 13.92 4.82
C SER A 271 3.13 13.27 3.44
N ALA A 272 3.99 13.77 2.55
CA ALA A 272 4.25 13.22 1.23
C ALA A 272 4.75 11.79 1.31
N LEU A 273 5.74 11.51 2.16
CA LEU A 273 6.30 10.18 2.40
C LEU A 273 5.25 9.21 2.98
N ALA A 274 4.41 9.67 3.90
CA ALA A 274 3.32 8.86 4.44
C ALA A 274 2.24 8.57 3.39
N GLY A 275 1.95 9.52 2.50
CA GLY A 275 1.06 9.38 1.36
C GLY A 275 1.58 8.32 0.38
N TRP A 276 2.85 8.44 -0.02
CA TRP A 276 3.53 7.48 -0.89
C TRP A 276 3.48 6.06 -0.30
N TRP A 277 3.88 5.89 0.97
CA TRP A 277 3.84 4.57 1.63
C TRP A 277 2.44 3.96 1.67
N ARG A 278 1.44 4.80 1.90
CA ARG A 278 0.04 4.36 1.89
C ARG A 278 -0.45 3.96 0.50
N ALA A 279 -0.04 4.65 -0.54
CA ALA A 279 -0.37 4.29 -1.92
C ALA A 279 0.20 2.92 -2.29
N GLU A 280 1.45 2.61 -1.87
CA GLU A 280 2.10 1.34 -2.15
C GLU A 280 1.57 0.18 -1.30
N THR A 281 1.20 0.43 -0.03
CA THR A 281 0.94 -0.65 0.94
C THR A 281 -0.50 -0.71 1.44
N GLY A 282 -1.31 0.31 1.21
CA GLY A 282 -2.62 0.50 1.83
C GLY A 282 -2.55 0.82 3.33
N ARG A 283 -1.36 0.91 3.94
CA ARG A 283 -1.15 1.02 5.39
C ARG A 283 -0.74 2.42 5.82
N MET A 284 -1.23 2.83 7.01
CA MET A 284 -0.83 4.08 7.67
C MET A 284 0.43 3.86 8.50
N LEU A 285 1.36 4.81 8.44
CA LEU A 285 2.56 4.81 9.28
C LEU A 285 2.28 5.48 10.63
N THR A 286 2.87 4.93 11.71
CA THR A 286 2.93 5.61 13.02
C THR A 286 3.82 6.85 12.94
N ALA A 287 3.73 7.76 13.94
CA ALA A 287 4.61 8.94 14.01
C ALA A 287 6.10 8.56 13.99
N ARG A 288 6.47 7.50 14.73
CA ARG A 288 7.84 6.96 14.75
C ARG A 288 8.30 6.50 13.37
N ASN A 289 7.46 5.73 12.67
CA ASN A 289 7.79 5.19 11.35
C ASN A 289 7.87 6.29 10.28
N ARG A 290 7.05 7.35 10.38
CA ARG A 290 7.14 8.52 9.50
C ARG A 290 8.45 9.28 9.71
N ALA A 291 8.84 9.49 10.98
CA ALA A 291 10.10 10.14 11.29
C ALA A 291 11.30 9.32 10.77
N ALA A 292 11.28 8.00 10.94
CA ALA A 292 12.31 7.10 10.42
C ALA A 292 12.38 7.13 8.88
N LEU A 293 11.23 7.14 8.19
CA LEU A 293 11.16 7.25 6.72
C LEU A 293 11.66 8.61 6.23
N ALA A 294 11.34 9.70 6.94
CA ALA A 294 11.86 11.03 6.63
C ALA A 294 13.38 11.12 6.85
N ALA A 295 13.92 10.48 7.89
CA ALA A 295 15.36 10.38 8.13
C ALA A 295 16.05 9.57 7.02
N LEU A 296 15.47 8.44 6.59
CA LEU A 296 15.96 7.67 5.44
C LEU A 296 15.98 8.53 4.16
N ALA A 297 14.92 9.28 3.89
CA ALA A 297 14.84 10.17 2.73
C ALA A 297 15.89 11.30 2.77
N SER A 298 16.31 11.73 3.94
CA SER A 298 17.31 12.78 4.13
C SER A 298 18.75 12.25 4.26
N SER A 299 18.95 10.93 4.32
CA SER A 299 20.28 10.33 4.44
C SER A 299 21.16 10.65 3.23
N THR A 300 22.43 10.88 3.44
CA THR A 300 23.45 11.05 2.38
C THR A 300 24.18 9.75 2.05
N ALA A 301 23.90 8.66 2.78
CA ALA A 301 24.46 7.34 2.50
C ALA A 301 23.96 6.81 1.14
N GLY A 302 24.81 6.10 0.40
CA GLY A 302 24.54 5.66 -0.97
C GLY A 302 23.31 4.74 -1.07
N THR A 303 23.27 3.66 -0.27
CA THR A 303 22.13 2.73 -0.18
C THR A 303 21.80 2.48 1.28
N SER A 304 20.53 2.61 1.64
CA SER A 304 20.03 2.38 3.00
C SER A 304 18.63 1.77 2.95
N ARG A 305 18.34 0.88 3.90
CA ARG A 305 17.04 0.16 3.99
C ARG A 305 16.37 0.42 5.33
N LEU A 306 15.04 0.54 5.31
CA LEU A 306 14.19 0.68 6.47
C LEU A 306 13.01 -0.28 6.34
N ASP A 307 12.88 -1.22 7.25
CA ASP A 307 11.74 -2.13 7.32
C ASP A 307 10.56 -1.46 8.02
N LEU A 308 9.40 -1.50 7.38
CA LEU A 308 8.18 -0.83 7.81
C LEU A 308 6.98 -1.80 7.71
N PRO A 309 5.89 -1.55 8.42
CA PRO A 309 4.68 -2.36 8.29
C PRO A 309 4.16 -2.40 6.84
N GLY A 310 4.23 -3.58 6.21
CA GLY A 310 3.78 -3.79 4.84
C GLY A 310 4.89 -3.86 3.80
N GLY A 311 6.18 -3.76 4.18
CA GLY A 311 7.32 -3.87 3.27
C GLY A 311 8.56 -3.12 3.76
N SER A 312 9.48 -2.85 2.85
CA SER A 312 10.69 -2.07 3.14
C SER A 312 10.79 -0.86 2.23
N ALA A 313 11.23 0.27 2.78
CA ALA A 313 11.68 1.41 2.01
C ALA A 313 13.19 1.31 1.81
N VAL A 314 13.63 1.37 0.57
CA VAL A 314 15.05 1.32 0.23
C VAL A 314 15.43 2.62 -0.47
N ARG A 315 16.34 3.36 0.12
CA ARG A 315 16.97 4.50 -0.53
C ARG A 315 18.16 4.01 -1.35
N GLU A 316 18.15 4.35 -2.61
CA GLU A 316 19.25 4.11 -3.54
C GLU A 316 19.61 5.45 -4.20
N TYR A 317 20.72 6.04 -3.74
CA TYR A 317 21.17 7.36 -4.21
C TYR A 317 20.09 8.45 -4.05
N ALA A 318 19.52 8.92 -5.17
CA ALA A 318 18.50 9.97 -5.21
C ALA A 318 17.06 9.44 -5.19
N ARG A 319 16.83 8.13 -5.06
CA ARG A 319 15.52 7.49 -5.18
C ARG A 319 15.15 6.71 -3.93
N LEU A 320 13.87 6.75 -3.55
CA LEU A 320 13.25 5.88 -2.57
C LEU A 320 12.40 4.84 -3.31
N ASN A 321 12.66 3.57 -3.04
CA ASN A 321 11.96 2.43 -3.64
C ASN A 321 11.16 1.71 -2.57
N TYR A 322 9.94 1.30 -2.90
CA TYR A 322 9.18 0.34 -2.11
C TYR A 322 9.58 -1.08 -2.52
N VAL A 323 9.81 -1.92 -1.52
CA VAL A 323 10.07 -3.35 -1.69
C VAL A 323 9.00 -4.11 -0.93
N ALA A 324 8.14 -4.84 -1.66
CA ALA A 324 7.12 -5.68 -1.05
C ALA A 324 7.76 -6.77 -0.17
N PRO A 325 7.07 -7.24 0.88
CA PRO A 325 7.51 -8.43 1.60
C PRO A 325 7.62 -9.57 0.59
N GLN A 326 8.80 -10.19 0.48
CA GLN A 326 9.03 -11.25 -0.50
C GLN A 326 8.01 -12.38 -0.26
N ALA A 327 7.15 -12.66 -1.25
CA ALA A 327 6.71 -14.00 -1.48
C ALA A 327 7.96 -14.84 -1.79
N VAL A 328 8.10 -15.99 -1.14
CA VAL A 328 9.21 -16.95 -1.30
C VAL A 328 9.55 -17.03 -2.78
N ALA A 329 10.76 -16.61 -3.17
CA ALA A 329 11.21 -16.69 -4.54
C ALA A 329 11.15 -18.15 -4.98
N ASN A 330 10.67 -18.41 -6.19
CA ASN A 330 10.75 -19.73 -6.80
C ASN A 330 12.20 -20.17 -6.80
N GLU A 331 12.53 -21.21 -6.02
CA GLU A 331 13.91 -21.76 -5.91
C GLU A 331 14.44 -22.25 -7.27
N GLU A 332 13.58 -22.58 -8.22
CA GLU A 332 13.93 -23.03 -9.57
C GLU A 332 14.67 -21.97 -10.41
N GLU A 333 14.37 -20.68 -10.26
CA GLU A 333 15.02 -19.59 -11.02
C GLU A 333 16.43 -19.25 -10.50
N SER A 334 16.83 -19.72 -9.33
CA SER A 334 18.13 -19.42 -8.70
C SER A 334 19.15 -20.56 -8.83
N THR A 335 18.74 -21.71 -9.40
CA THR A 335 19.61 -22.87 -9.59
C THR A 335 20.58 -22.62 -10.76
N PRO A 336 21.90 -22.89 -10.61
CA PRO A 336 22.87 -22.74 -11.70
C PRO A 336 22.46 -23.54 -12.94
N GLN A 337 22.46 -22.89 -14.10
CA GLN A 337 22.03 -23.48 -15.37
C GLN A 337 23.22 -23.55 -16.34
N ARG A 338 23.47 -24.74 -16.86
CA ARG A 338 24.50 -24.93 -17.91
C ARG A 338 24.00 -24.37 -19.23
N LEU A 339 24.81 -23.54 -19.86
CA LEU A 339 24.49 -22.96 -21.17
C LEU A 339 25.14 -23.81 -22.28
N ALA A 340 24.32 -24.55 -23.03
CA ALA A 340 24.78 -25.39 -24.11
C ALA A 340 24.82 -24.61 -25.44
N ARG A 341 25.76 -24.99 -26.33
CA ARG A 341 25.87 -24.37 -27.66
C ARG A 341 24.58 -24.57 -28.46
N GLY A 342 24.15 -23.55 -29.19
CA GLY A 342 22.87 -23.58 -29.89
C GLY A 342 21.63 -23.49 -28.98
N SER A 343 21.79 -23.14 -27.71
CA SER A 343 20.68 -23.00 -26.74
C SER A 343 20.65 -21.65 -26.05
N GLY A 344 19.52 -21.34 -25.41
CA GLY A 344 19.31 -20.17 -24.58
C GLY A 344 18.80 -20.50 -23.19
N VAL A 345 19.12 -19.67 -22.22
CA VAL A 345 18.70 -19.77 -20.82
C VAL A 345 17.91 -18.53 -20.45
N HIS A 346 16.81 -18.73 -19.69
CA HIS A 346 16.08 -17.65 -19.04
C HIS A 346 16.53 -17.55 -17.58
N TRP A 347 16.91 -16.32 -17.14
CA TRP A 347 17.44 -16.06 -15.81
C TRP A 347 16.84 -14.76 -15.25
N HIS A 348 15.92 -14.82 -14.30
CA HIS A 348 15.32 -13.66 -13.63
C HIS A 348 14.95 -12.49 -14.59
N GLY A 349 14.27 -12.81 -15.69
CA GLY A 349 13.91 -11.85 -16.72
C GLY A 349 15.02 -11.49 -17.72
N TRP A 350 16.17 -12.16 -17.66
CA TRP A 350 17.20 -12.11 -18.70
C TRP A 350 17.06 -13.27 -19.67
N ARG A 351 17.44 -13.03 -20.90
CA ARG A 351 17.64 -14.07 -21.92
C ARG A 351 19.11 -14.09 -22.30
N ILE A 352 19.73 -15.25 -22.21
CA ILE A 352 21.14 -15.48 -22.53
C ILE A 352 21.20 -16.58 -23.58
N ASN A 353 21.74 -16.28 -24.75
CA ASN A 353 21.88 -17.20 -25.88
C ASN A 353 23.37 -17.51 -26.11
N LEU A 354 23.69 -18.77 -26.42
CA LEU A 354 25.04 -19.20 -26.80
C LEU A 354 25.00 -19.76 -28.22
N ASP A 355 25.79 -19.17 -29.13
CA ASP A 355 25.90 -19.56 -30.53
C ASP A 355 24.54 -19.62 -31.25
N MET A 356 23.72 -18.64 -30.99
CA MET A 356 22.41 -18.39 -31.60
C MET A 356 22.36 -16.95 -32.14
N ALA A 357 21.39 -16.67 -33.03
CA ALA A 357 21.13 -15.31 -33.47
C ALA A 357 20.93 -14.37 -32.28
N ALA A 358 21.54 -13.19 -32.30
CA ALA A 358 21.50 -12.23 -31.19
C ALA A 358 20.13 -11.59 -31.01
N ASP A 359 19.21 -11.72 -31.97
CA ASP A 359 17.78 -11.31 -31.97
C ASP A 359 17.44 -10.07 -31.11
N GLY A 360 18.22 -8.98 -31.29
CA GLY A 360 17.99 -7.73 -30.56
C GLY A 360 18.49 -7.70 -29.11
N LEU A 361 19.27 -8.69 -28.65
CA LEU A 361 19.89 -8.66 -27.32
C LEU A 361 21.05 -7.67 -27.29
N PRO A 362 21.07 -6.68 -26.36
CA PRO A 362 21.98 -5.53 -26.43
C PRO A 362 23.42 -5.83 -26.02
N PHE A 363 23.67 -6.95 -25.32
CA PHE A 363 25.01 -7.30 -24.83
C PHE A 363 25.52 -8.53 -25.54
N THR A 364 26.71 -8.44 -26.15
CA THR A 364 27.35 -9.56 -26.83
C THR A 364 28.78 -9.76 -26.34
N ALA A 365 29.23 -11.00 -26.31
CA ALA A 365 30.59 -11.39 -25.95
C ALA A 365 31.07 -12.53 -26.88
N ARG A 366 32.37 -12.71 -27.02
CA ARG A 366 32.96 -13.81 -27.77
C ARG A 366 33.90 -14.61 -26.87
N VAL A 367 33.80 -15.92 -26.92
CA VAL A 367 34.61 -16.83 -26.12
C VAL A 367 35.14 -17.98 -27.02
N ASP A 368 36.19 -18.64 -26.56
CA ASP A 368 36.71 -19.83 -27.23
C ASP A 368 35.81 -21.05 -26.96
N ASP A 369 36.03 -22.12 -27.76
CA ASP A 369 35.26 -23.35 -27.68
C ASP A 369 35.34 -24.03 -26.29
N ALA A 370 36.50 -23.98 -25.62
CA ALA A 370 36.72 -24.60 -24.31
C ALA A 370 35.91 -23.87 -23.23
N THR A 371 35.89 -22.54 -23.27
CA THR A 371 35.07 -21.70 -22.39
C THR A 371 33.58 -21.94 -22.65
N ALA A 372 33.15 -21.95 -23.91
CA ALA A 372 31.76 -22.14 -24.33
C ALA A 372 31.22 -23.52 -23.86
N ALA A 373 32.01 -24.58 -23.90
CA ALA A 373 31.62 -25.92 -23.50
C ALA A 373 31.33 -26.05 -22.01
N ASN A 374 31.88 -25.15 -21.16
CA ASN A 374 31.77 -25.21 -19.70
C ASN A 374 31.02 -24.04 -19.06
N LEU A 375 30.29 -23.26 -19.86
CA LEU A 375 29.63 -22.05 -19.42
C LEU A 375 28.42 -22.37 -18.54
N VAL A 376 28.32 -21.67 -17.40
CA VAL A 376 27.20 -21.77 -16.45
C VAL A 376 26.69 -20.37 -16.12
N VAL A 377 25.38 -20.22 -16.16
CA VAL A 377 24.67 -19.01 -15.65
C VAL A 377 24.26 -19.27 -14.21
N ARG A 378 24.67 -18.38 -13.30
CA ARG A 378 24.32 -18.48 -11.87
C ARG A 378 24.18 -17.12 -11.19
N ALA A 379 23.60 -17.10 -10.00
CA ALA A 379 23.63 -15.97 -9.10
C ALA A 379 25.03 -15.75 -8.48
N ARG A 380 25.24 -14.56 -7.93
CA ARG A 380 26.46 -14.24 -7.16
C ARG A 380 26.59 -15.10 -5.92
N ARG A 381 27.83 -15.35 -5.49
CA ARG A 381 28.18 -16.02 -4.24
C ARG A 381 29.09 -15.13 -3.41
N PRO A 382 29.08 -15.23 -2.06
CA PRO A 382 30.06 -14.56 -1.24
C PRO A 382 31.50 -14.92 -1.69
N GLY A 383 32.33 -13.91 -1.92
CA GLY A 383 33.72 -14.10 -2.33
C GLY A 383 33.95 -14.10 -3.85
N ASP A 384 32.92 -14.04 -4.70
CA ASP A 384 33.08 -13.97 -6.15
C ASP A 384 33.99 -12.82 -6.56
N ARG A 385 34.87 -13.12 -7.54
CA ARG A 385 35.79 -12.18 -8.15
C ARG A 385 35.64 -12.18 -9.65
N VAL A 386 35.69 -11.01 -10.25
CA VAL A 386 35.73 -10.87 -11.72
C VAL A 386 37.20 -10.87 -12.14
N LEU A 387 37.49 -11.65 -13.17
CA LEU A 387 38.85 -11.78 -13.69
C LEU A 387 39.45 -10.40 -14.00
N ARG A 388 40.65 -10.10 -13.46
CA ARG A 388 41.38 -8.82 -13.60
C ARG A 388 40.67 -7.56 -13.02
N ARG A 389 39.55 -7.69 -12.30
CA ARG A 389 38.81 -6.52 -11.75
C ARG A 389 38.57 -6.52 -10.24
N GLY A 390 38.87 -7.62 -9.55
CA GLY A 390 38.73 -7.69 -8.09
C GLY A 390 37.42 -8.28 -7.61
N LYS A 391 36.91 -7.83 -6.45
CA LYS A 391 35.69 -8.37 -5.86
C LYS A 391 34.47 -7.95 -6.67
N LEU A 392 33.59 -8.90 -7.00
CA LEU A 392 32.36 -8.66 -7.75
C LEU A 392 31.46 -7.59 -7.08
N GLN A 393 31.45 -7.54 -5.73
CA GLN A 393 30.69 -6.55 -4.98
C GLN A 393 31.14 -5.12 -5.35
N ASP A 394 32.44 -4.86 -5.45
CA ASP A 394 32.96 -3.55 -5.78
C ASP A 394 32.64 -3.18 -7.24
N VAL A 395 32.70 -4.16 -8.14
CA VAL A 395 32.33 -3.98 -9.56
C VAL A 395 30.85 -3.60 -9.72
N PHE A 396 29.93 -4.20 -8.95
CA PHE A 396 28.52 -3.82 -8.94
C PHE A 396 28.28 -2.42 -8.36
N VAL A 397 29.03 -2.02 -7.31
CA VAL A 397 28.95 -0.68 -6.73
C VAL A 397 29.43 0.37 -7.75
N ASP A 398 30.56 0.15 -8.38
CA ASP A 398 31.13 1.05 -9.41
C ASP A 398 30.21 1.22 -10.62
N ALA A 399 29.56 0.13 -11.05
CA ALA A 399 28.58 0.11 -12.11
C ALA A 399 27.19 0.63 -11.68
N LYS A 400 27.02 1.03 -10.39
CA LYS A 400 25.76 1.50 -9.81
C LYS A 400 24.59 0.52 -9.95
N VAL A 401 24.87 -0.78 -9.95
CA VAL A 401 23.82 -1.81 -9.97
C VAL A 401 23.09 -1.79 -8.62
N PRO A 402 21.76 -1.62 -8.61
CA PRO A 402 20.95 -1.62 -7.39
C PRO A 402 21.14 -2.91 -6.59
N GLU A 403 21.22 -2.81 -5.27
CA GLU A 403 21.48 -3.97 -4.39
C GLU A 403 20.47 -5.10 -4.60
N ARG A 404 19.19 -4.73 -4.75
CA ARG A 404 18.07 -5.68 -5.00
C ARG A 404 18.21 -6.48 -6.31
N GLU A 405 18.97 -5.98 -7.28
CA GLU A 405 19.16 -6.64 -8.58
C GLU A 405 20.40 -7.53 -8.60
N ARG A 406 21.37 -7.30 -7.71
CA ARG A 406 22.66 -8.00 -7.71
C ARG A 406 22.54 -9.50 -7.57
N ASP A 407 21.57 -10.00 -6.77
CA ASP A 407 21.32 -11.43 -6.57
C ASP A 407 20.62 -12.09 -7.77
N ARG A 408 19.95 -11.27 -8.61
CA ARG A 408 19.22 -11.70 -9.82
C ARG A 408 20.02 -11.45 -11.10
N TRP A 409 21.16 -10.74 -11.01
CA TRP A 409 21.98 -10.44 -12.18
C TRP A 409 22.71 -11.70 -12.66
N PRO A 410 22.62 -12.04 -13.96
CA PRO A 410 23.26 -13.24 -14.48
C PRO A 410 24.78 -13.10 -14.43
N LEU A 411 25.44 -14.08 -13.84
CA LEU A 411 26.89 -14.24 -13.94
C LEU A 411 27.18 -15.40 -14.90
N LEU A 412 27.98 -15.16 -15.91
CA LEU A 412 28.50 -16.21 -16.77
C LEU A 412 29.82 -16.68 -16.20
N THR A 413 29.88 -17.94 -15.84
CA THR A 413 31.04 -18.51 -15.12
C THR A 413 31.53 -19.80 -15.78
N VAL A 414 32.80 -20.04 -15.62
CA VAL A 414 33.42 -21.35 -15.89
C VAL A 414 34.04 -21.79 -14.58
N GLU A 415 33.64 -22.96 -14.09
CA GLU A 415 33.98 -23.45 -12.74
C GLU A 415 33.63 -22.42 -11.64
N GLN A 416 34.65 -21.78 -11.05
CA GLN A 416 34.48 -20.77 -10.01
C GLN A 416 34.69 -19.33 -10.52
N ASP A 417 35.24 -19.17 -11.71
CA ASP A 417 35.62 -17.87 -12.26
C ASP A 417 34.46 -17.19 -12.96
N VAL A 418 34.24 -15.90 -12.63
CA VAL A 418 33.26 -15.05 -13.31
C VAL A 418 33.94 -14.50 -14.59
N ILE A 419 33.50 -15.06 -15.71
CA ILE A 419 34.04 -14.72 -17.04
C ILE A 419 33.41 -13.42 -17.55
N TRP A 420 32.11 -13.26 -17.35
CA TRP A 420 31.37 -12.10 -17.82
C TRP A 420 30.14 -11.79 -17.00
N VAL A 421 29.87 -10.49 -16.83
CA VAL A 421 28.67 -9.94 -16.23
C VAL A 421 28.05 -8.97 -17.25
N PRO A 422 27.00 -9.38 -17.98
CA PRO A 422 26.42 -8.60 -19.07
C PRO A 422 26.03 -7.19 -18.66
N GLY A 423 26.46 -6.18 -19.41
CA GLY A 423 26.19 -4.76 -19.13
C GLY A 423 26.97 -4.14 -17.94
N VAL A 424 27.78 -4.93 -17.24
CA VAL A 424 28.56 -4.49 -16.06
C VAL A 424 30.06 -4.59 -16.28
N THR A 425 30.50 -5.68 -16.89
CA THR A 425 31.92 -5.86 -17.24
C THR A 425 32.13 -5.73 -18.74
N PRO A 426 33.35 -5.39 -19.21
CA PRO A 426 33.67 -5.49 -20.64
C PRO A 426 33.36 -6.87 -21.16
N SER A 427 32.90 -6.92 -22.40
CA SER A 427 32.63 -8.16 -23.11
C SER A 427 33.95 -8.90 -23.39
N PRO A 428 34.08 -10.19 -23.08
CA PRO A 428 35.14 -11.03 -23.57
C PRO A 428 35.16 -11.02 -25.11
N ASP A 429 36.37 -11.03 -25.70
CA ASP A 429 36.59 -11.10 -27.13
C ASP A 429 37.79 -12.03 -27.39
N SER A 430 37.66 -13.32 -27.02
CA SER A 430 38.75 -14.29 -27.00
C SER A 430 38.53 -15.49 -27.94
N GLY A 431 37.47 -15.49 -28.77
CA GLY A 431 37.15 -16.60 -29.64
C GLY A 431 36.01 -16.35 -30.63
N ASP A 432 35.52 -17.42 -31.25
CA ASP A 432 34.52 -17.33 -32.31
C ASP A 432 33.07 -17.61 -31.84
N VAL A 433 32.89 -18.16 -30.62
CA VAL A 433 31.57 -18.49 -30.10
C VAL A 433 30.90 -17.28 -29.48
N VAL A 434 29.75 -16.91 -30.01
CA VAL A 434 29.01 -15.70 -29.59
C VAL A 434 28.05 -16.00 -28.44
N ILE A 435 28.15 -15.17 -27.41
CA ILE A 435 27.16 -15.10 -26.34
C ILE A 435 26.36 -13.80 -26.51
N ALA A 436 25.03 -13.88 -26.50
CA ALA A 436 24.16 -12.72 -26.52
C ALA A 436 23.30 -12.69 -25.24
N ALA A 437 23.18 -11.55 -24.57
CA ALA A 437 22.41 -11.39 -23.37
C ALA A 437 21.60 -10.09 -23.37
N GLY A 438 20.42 -10.10 -22.72
CA GLY A 438 19.57 -8.94 -22.56
C GLY A 438 18.35 -9.24 -21.73
N ARG A 439 17.62 -8.19 -21.29
CA ARG A 439 16.34 -8.38 -20.58
C ARG A 439 15.25 -8.77 -21.56
N ALA A 440 14.43 -9.76 -21.20
CA ALA A 440 13.28 -10.17 -21.98
C ALA A 440 12.25 -9.03 -22.02
N GLY A 441 11.92 -8.53 -23.23
CA GLY A 441 10.96 -7.44 -23.42
C GLY A 441 11.54 -6.08 -23.82
N THR A 442 12.86 -5.88 -23.82
CA THR A 442 13.48 -4.67 -24.40
C THR A 442 13.83 -4.89 -25.87
N GLY A 443 12.84 -4.74 -26.75
CA GLY A 443 13.08 -4.57 -28.17
C GLY A 443 13.75 -3.21 -28.41
N ALA A 444 14.94 -3.24 -29.00
CA ALA A 444 15.66 -2.16 -29.69
C ALA A 444 15.28 -0.71 -29.37
N ALA A 445 15.72 -0.14 -28.25
CA ALA A 445 15.93 1.30 -28.07
C ALA A 445 16.53 1.64 -26.69
N ALA A 446 17.78 1.30 -26.39
CA ALA A 446 18.59 1.96 -25.35
C ALA A 446 20.00 1.34 -25.25
N GLY A 447 20.80 1.50 -26.29
CA GLY A 447 22.18 0.96 -26.35
C GLY A 447 23.27 1.97 -26.68
N GLU A 448 22.96 3.23 -27.03
CA GLU A 448 23.98 4.15 -27.55
C GLU A 448 24.29 5.39 -26.71
N ASP A 449 23.56 5.72 -25.65
CA ASP A 449 23.68 7.05 -25.04
C ASP A 449 24.51 7.17 -23.74
N GLN A 450 25.04 6.11 -23.17
CA GLN A 450 25.81 6.27 -21.91
C GLN A 450 27.34 6.16 -22.02
N VAL A 451 27.86 5.59 -23.07
CA VAL A 451 29.34 5.52 -23.29
C VAL A 451 29.85 6.65 -24.20
N GLY A 452 29.00 7.15 -25.11
CA GLY A 452 29.34 8.26 -26.03
C GLY A 452 29.47 9.63 -25.39
N ASN A 453 28.81 9.88 -24.27
CA ASN A 453 28.74 11.21 -23.64
C ASN A 453 29.95 11.53 -22.75
N GLN A 454 30.70 10.55 -22.24
CA GLN A 454 31.92 10.82 -21.49
C GLN A 454 33.13 11.09 -22.41
N THR A 455 33.17 10.49 -23.59
CA THR A 455 34.24 10.74 -24.59
C THR A 455 34.04 12.10 -25.29
N ARG A 456 32.80 12.53 -25.48
CA ARG A 456 32.51 13.84 -26.08
C ARG A 456 32.75 15.01 -25.12
N LYS A 457 32.49 14.85 -23.82
CA LYS A 457 32.80 15.87 -22.80
C LYS A 457 34.31 16.04 -22.56
N ARG A 458 35.12 14.99 -22.67
CA ARG A 458 36.59 15.10 -22.59
C ARG A 458 37.19 15.76 -23.82
N ARG A 459 36.61 15.56 -25.03
CA ARG A 459 37.09 16.20 -26.26
C ARG A 459 36.75 17.71 -26.33
N VAL A 460 35.60 18.11 -25.79
CA VAL A 460 35.21 19.52 -25.73
C VAL A 460 36.01 20.29 -24.66
N ALA A 461 36.36 19.66 -23.53
CA ALA A 461 37.20 20.26 -22.50
C ALA A 461 38.65 20.46 -22.99
N SER A 462 39.21 19.50 -23.75
CA SER A 462 40.57 19.64 -24.30
C SER A 462 40.66 20.70 -25.40
N MET A 463 39.59 20.95 -26.17
CA MET A 463 39.56 22.00 -27.20
C MET A 463 39.36 23.41 -26.62
N SER A 464 38.73 23.57 -25.43
CA SER A 464 38.59 24.86 -24.76
C SER A 464 39.87 25.31 -24.06
N GLU A 465 40.69 24.36 -23.60
CA GLU A 465 41.98 24.65 -22.95
C GLU A 465 43.08 25.02 -23.99
N ALA A 466 43.03 24.43 -25.19
CA ALA A 466 43.93 24.79 -26.30
C ALA A 466 43.65 26.19 -26.87
N ARG A 467 42.44 26.71 -26.79
CA ARG A 467 42.09 28.08 -27.25
C ARG A 467 42.47 29.18 -26.24
N ARG A 468 42.68 28.88 -24.97
CA ARG A 468 43.10 29.86 -23.95
C ARG A 468 44.60 30.08 -23.86
N LYS A 469 45.44 29.23 -24.47
CA LYS A 469 46.91 29.37 -24.50
C LYS A 469 47.51 30.00 -25.76
N GLY A 470 46.65 30.38 -26.73
CA GLY A 470 47.07 30.90 -28.01
C GLY A 470 46.75 32.35 -28.35
N GLY A 471 46.54 33.22 -27.38
CA GLY A 471 46.11 34.58 -27.67
C GLY A 471 46.75 35.64 -26.78
N ASN A 472 48.03 35.91 -26.94
CA ASN A 472 48.59 37.24 -26.66
C ASN A 472 50.00 37.39 -27.25
N ARG A 473 50.12 37.80 -28.48
CA ARG A 473 51.23 38.57 -29.04
C ARG A 473 50.71 39.39 -30.24
N GLY A 474 50.46 40.67 -30.00
CA GLY A 474 50.22 41.65 -31.00
C GLY A 474 51.17 42.84 -30.79
N PRO A 475 51.71 43.52 -31.79
CA PRO A 475 52.84 44.40 -31.73
C PRO A 475 52.40 45.84 -31.40
N ARG A 476 53.32 46.53 -30.71
CA ARG A 476 53.48 47.99 -30.53
C ARG A 476 52.24 48.83 -30.22
#